data_38abb360bed6b6bfc128cb324fc08e2c
#
_entry.id   38abb360bed6b6bfc128cb324fc08e2c
#
_cell.length_a   1.000
_cell.length_b   1.000
_cell.length_c   1.000
_cell.angle_alpha   90.00
_cell.angle_beta   90.00
_cell.angle_gamma   90.00
#
_symmetry.space_group_name_H-M   'P 1'
#
loop_
_entity.id
_entity.type
_entity.pdbx_description
1 polymer ?
#
loop_
_entity_poly.entity_id
_entity_poly.type
_entity_poly.pdbx_seq_one_letter_code
_entity_poly.pdbx_strand_id
1 'polypeptide(L)'
;MSADPSPGVLLEFPAADIALLRLNRPQARNALNDEVRQRLASHFQTLGADPAIRVIVLTGDSRCFAAGADLRDLSTSTAIGLYGRHSERYWEAIARCPKPVIAAVNGFALGGGCELAMHCDLIVAGESAQFAQPEIKVGVMPGAGGTQRLVRAVGKFQALRMLFTGCLVKAPQALAMGLVSEVVADESTLARALELATEIARLPPLALAQIKEVVLAGADLPLDSALALERKAFQLLFDSQDQKEGMHAFLEKRPPNYQGK
;
A
#
# COMPACT_ATOMS: atom_id res chain seq x y z
N MET A 1 25.27 16.04 -23.70
CA MET A 1 24.61 14.78 -23.32
C MET A 1 23.89 15.05 -22.02
N SER A 2 22.56 15.28 -22.04
CA SER A 2 21.77 15.41 -20.82
C SER A 2 21.73 14.02 -20.17
N ALA A 3 22.17 13.93 -18.90
CA ALA A 3 22.00 12.72 -18.12
C ALA A 3 20.53 12.30 -18.21
N ASP A 4 20.29 11.04 -18.52
CA ASP A 4 18.95 10.44 -18.51
C ASP A 4 18.36 10.70 -17.11
N PRO A 5 17.21 11.35 -16.97
CA PRO A 5 16.69 11.68 -15.65
C PRO A 5 16.49 10.39 -14.87
N SER A 6 17.03 10.35 -13.64
CA SER A 6 16.88 9.19 -12.76
C SER A 6 15.40 8.81 -12.66
N PRO A 7 15.06 7.50 -12.68
CA PRO A 7 13.69 7.06 -12.77
C PRO A 7 12.84 7.57 -11.59
N GLY A 8 11.56 7.91 -11.84
CA GLY A 8 10.66 8.43 -10.82
C GLY A 8 10.30 7.44 -9.70
N VAL A 9 10.63 6.14 -9.89
CA VAL A 9 10.54 5.07 -8.89
C VAL A 9 11.81 4.25 -8.94
N LEU A 10 12.47 4.07 -7.81
CA LEU A 10 13.63 3.20 -7.63
C LEU A 10 13.18 1.85 -7.07
N LEU A 11 13.79 0.77 -7.54
CA LEU A 11 13.63 -0.58 -6.99
C LEU A 11 14.94 -0.99 -6.31
N GLU A 12 14.85 -1.34 -5.04
CA GLU A 12 15.95 -1.78 -4.18
C GLU A 12 15.59 -3.14 -3.57
N PHE A 13 16.58 -3.93 -3.18
CA PHE A 13 16.39 -5.21 -2.50
C PHE A 13 17.15 -5.22 -1.17
N PRO A 14 16.55 -4.73 -0.08
CA PRO A 14 17.18 -4.73 1.26
C PRO A 14 17.47 -6.14 1.79
N ALA A 15 16.69 -7.13 1.36
CA ALA A 15 16.92 -8.56 1.55
C ALA A 15 16.50 -9.31 0.27
N ALA A 16 16.88 -10.57 0.15
CA ALA A 16 16.64 -11.36 -1.07
C ALA A 16 15.13 -11.53 -1.38
N ASP A 17 14.30 -11.51 -0.36
CA ASP A 17 12.85 -11.75 -0.40
C ASP A 17 12.01 -10.49 -0.13
N ILE A 18 12.65 -9.32 0.04
CA ILE A 18 12.00 -8.04 0.29
C ILE A 18 12.35 -7.05 -0.82
N ALA A 19 11.35 -6.55 -1.52
CA ALA A 19 11.49 -5.46 -2.48
C ALA A 19 11.13 -4.12 -1.83
N LEU A 20 11.92 -3.09 -2.06
CA LEU A 20 11.68 -1.71 -1.66
C LEU A 20 11.47 -0.84 -2.89
N LEU A 21 10.29 -0.28 -3.04
CA LEU A 21 9.96 0.73 -4.03
C LEU A 21 10.06 2.12 -3.39
N ARG A 22 10.92 2.96 -3.95
CA ARG A 22 11.11 4.34 -3.47
C ARG A 22 10.66 5.33 -4.52
N LEU A 23 9.72 6.20 -4.17
CA LEU A 23 9.37 7.35 -4.99
C LEU A 23 10.56 8.32 -5.04
N ASN A 24 10.95 8.72 -6.24
CA ASN A 24 12.18 9.47 -6.49
C ASN A 24 11.96 10.71 -7.37
N ARG A 25 11.05 11.57 -6.93
CA ARG A 25 10.83 12.92 -7.51
C ARG A 25 10.84 13.99 -6.41
N PRO A 26 11.93 14.11 -5.62
CA PRO A 26 11.97 15.03 -4.47
C PRO A 26 11.74 16.49 -4.86
N GLN A 27 12.16 16.92 -6.05
CA GLN A 27 11.92 18.25 -6.61
C GLN A 27 10.45 18.56 -6.86
N ALA A 28 9.61 17.53 -7.04
CA ALA A 28 8.15 17.62 -7.18
C ALA A 28 7.42 17.06 -5.96
N ARG A 29 8.09 16.93 -4.80
CA ARG A 29 7.54 16.34 -3.57
C ARG A 29 6.89 14.97 -3.83
N ASN A 30 7.53 14.16 -4.67
CA ASN A 30 7.06 12.83 -5.05
C ASN A 30 5.64 12.82 -5.66
N ALA A 31 5.26 13.88 -6.40
CA ALA A 31 3.98 13.94 -7.10
C ALA A 31 3.86 12.79 -8.11
N LEU A 32 2.67 12.18 -8.14
CA LEU A 32 2.34 11.00 -8.93
C LEU A 32 1.87 11.41 -10.34
N ASN A 33 2.83 11.67 -11.23
CA ASN A 33 2.56 11.84 -12.65
C ASN A 33 2.29 10.47 -13.32
N ASP A 34 1.98 10.47 -14.60
CA ASP A 34 1.63 9.25 -15.33
C ASP A 34 2.78 8.24 -15.38
N GLU A 35 4.01 8.72 -15.59
CA GLU A 35 5.23 7.90 -15.59
C GLU A 35 5.43 7.15 -14.26
N VAL A 36 5.27 7.83 -13.11
CA VAL A 36 5.39 7.22 -11.78
C VAL A 36 4.32 6.15 -11.59
N ARG A 37 3.06 6.45 -11.97
CA ARG A 37 1.95 5.48 -11.85
C ARG A 37 2.17 4.24 -12.70
N GLN A 38 2.63 4.41 -13.95
CA GLN A 38 2.97 3.28 -14.84
C GLN A 38 4.11 2.44 -14.27
N ARG A 39 5.19 3.07 -13.77
CA ARG A 39 6.32 2.35 -13.17
C ARG A 39 5.90 1.59 -11.92
N LEU A 40 5.14 2.20 -11.03
CA LEU A 40 4.59 1.51 -9.86
C LEU A 40 3.79 0.27 -10.29
N ALA A 41 2.83 0.43 -11.21
CA ALA A 41 2.03 -0.68 -11.71
C ALA A 41 2.88 -1.81 -12.29
N SER A 42 3.88 -1.47 -13.12
CA SER A 42 4.81 -2.45 -13.69
C SER A 42 5.60 -3.19 -12.61
N HIS A 43 6.14 -2.46 -11.61
CA HIS A 43 6.85 -3.10 -10.50
C HIS A 43 5.93 -4.01 -9.68
N PHE A 44 4.73 -3.58 -9.33
CA PHE A 44 3.80 -4.40 -8.57
C PHE A 44 3.38 -5.67 -9.33
N GLN A 45 3.17 -5.59 -10.65
CA GLN A 45 2.89 -6.77 -11.49
C GLN A 45 4.08 -7.75 -11.50
N THR A 46 5.29 -7.25 -11.74
CA THR A 46 6.49 -8.08 -11.81
C THR A 46 6.81 -8.72 -10.45
N LEU A 47 6.86 -7.90 -9.39
CA LEU A 47 7.17 -8.37 -8.03
C LEU A 47 6.06 -9.27 -7.47
N GLY A 48 4.81 -8.98 -7.80
CA GLY A 48 3.66 -9.81 -7.41
C GLY A 48 3.73 -11.23 -7.98
N ALA A 49 4.26 -11.37 -9.21
CA ALA A 49 4.43 -12.64 -9.89
C ALA A 49 5.75 -13.38 -9.53
N ASP A 50 6.74 -12.68 -8.97
CA ASP A 50 8.05 -13.26 -8.65
C ASP A 50 7.96 -14.12 -7.37
N PRO A 51 8.18 -15.45 -7.43
CA PRO A 51 8.15 -16.31 -6.26
C PRO A 51 9.27 -16.03 -5.25
N ALA A 52 10.35 -15.37 -5.65
CA ALA A 52 11.45 -15.01 -4.76
C ALA A 52 11.05 -13.87 -3.81
N ILE A 53 10.12 -13.00 -4.22
CA ILE A 53 9.68 -11.86 -3.39
C ILE A 53 8.53 -12.28 -2.47
N ARG A 54 8.67 -11.98 -1.19
CA ARG A 54 7.70 -12.28 -0.13
C ARG A 54 6.90 -11.04 0.29
N VAL A 55 7.56 -9.87 0.39
CA VAL A 55 6.96 -8.61 0.87
C VAL A 55 7.47 -7.44 0.04
N ILE A 56 6.62 -6.45 -0.17
CA ILE A 56 6.96 -5.20 -0.84
C ILE A 56 6.82 -4.05 0.17
N VAL A 57 7.85 -3.20 0.27
CA VAL A 57 7.81 -1.95 1.02
C VAL A 57 7.77 -0.80 0.04
N LEU A 58 6.91 0.20 0.28
CA LEU A 58 6.79 1.41 -0.52
C LEU A 58 7.09 2.62 0.35
N THR A 59 7.97 3.52 -0.11
CA THR A 59 8.35 4.73 0.62
C THR A 59 8.56 5.93 -0.31
N GLY A 60 8.60 7.11 0.27
CA GLY A 60 9.07 8.34 -0.37
C GLY A 60 10.44 8.75 0.14
N ASP A 61 10.61 10.04 0.45
CA ASP A 61 11.78 10.57 1.15
C ASP A 61 11.42 10.96 2.60
N SER A 62 12.41 11.45 3.36
CA SER A 62 12.24 11.82 4.77
C SER A 62 11.27 12.99 5.02
N ARG A 63 10.91 13.75 3.99
CA ARG A 63 10.04 14.94 4.09
C ARG A 63 8.68 14.76 3.43
N CYS A 64 8.59 13.83 2.48
CA CYS A 64 7.38 13.63 1.72
C CYS A 64 7.29 12.20 1.18
N PHE A 65 6.26 11.49 1.60
CA PHE A 65 5.90 10.23 0.96
C PHE A 65 5.44 10.50 -0.48
N ALA A 66 4.32 11.22 -0.64
CA ALA A 66 3.82 11.68 -1.94
C ALA A 66 2.83 12.85 -1.76
N ALA A 67 3.03 13.94 -2.50
CA ALA A 67 2.18 15.14 -2.42
C ALA A 67 0.86 15.02 -3.24
N GLY A 68 0.61 13.88 -3.89
CA GLY A 68 -0.60 13.64 -4.67
C GLY A 68 -0.39 13.72 -6.18
N ALA A 69 -1.47 13.93 -6.92
CA ALA A 69 -1.43 14.03 -8.37
C ALA A 69 -0.64 15.27 -8.83
N ASP A 70 0.01 15.17 -9.99
CA ASP A 70 0.64 16.34 -10.61
C ASP A 70 -0.47 17.24 -11.22
N LEU A 71 -0.76 18.35 -10.54
CA LEU A 71 -1.86 19.25 -10.93
C LEU A 71 -1.63 19.90 -12.31
N ARG A 72 -0.40 20.00 -12.78
CA ARG A 72 -0.11 20.53 -14.12
C ARG A 72 -0.69 19.62 -15.20
N ASP A 73 -0.60 18.29 -14.99
CA ASP A 73 -1.17 17.29 -15.91
C ASP A 73 -2.70 17.29 -15.90
N LEU A 74 -3.31 17.69 -14.78
CA LEU A 74 -4.77 17.68 -14.61
C LEU A 74 -5.44 18.98 -15.03
N SER A 75 -4.78 20.12 -14.88
CA SER A 75 -5.38 21.46 -15.07
C SER A 75 -5.97 21.70 -16.45
N THR A 76 -5.49 21.02 -17.49
CA THR A 76 -5.96 21.13 -18.87
C THR A 76 -6.74 19.89 -19.33
N SER A 77 -6.96 18.92 -18.44
CA SER A 77 -7.62 17.66 -18.80
C SER A 77 -9.13 17.85 -18.99
N THR A 78 -9.70 17.12 -19.94
CA THR A 78 -11.15 16.99 -20.15
C THR A 78 -11.66 15.66 -19.61
N ALA A 79 -12.98 15.53 -19.40
CA ALA A 79 -13.59 14.28 -18.94
C ALA A 79 -13.27 13.10 -19.88
N ILE A 80 -13.39 13.31 -21.20
CA ILE A 80 -13.07 12.28 -22.20
C ILE A 80 -11.56 11.96 -22.18
N GLY A 81 -10.71 12.98 -22.06
CA GLY A 81 -9.25 12.80 -21.98
C GLY A 81 -8.85 11.99 -20.76
N LEU A 82 -9.45 12.24 -19.59
CA LEU A 82 -9.20 11.46 -18.37
C LEU A 82 -9.74 10.03 -18.49
N TYR A 83 -10.95 9.86 -19.04
CA TYR A 83 -11.53 8.55 -19.29
C TYR A 83 -10.64 7.69 -20.19
N GLY A 84 -10.13 8.26 -21.28
CA GLY A 84 -9.25 7.55 -22.23
C GLY A 84 -7.86 7.17 -21.68
N ARG A 85 -7.44 7.74 -20.54
CA ARG A 85 -6.16 7.35 -19.88
C ARG A 85 -6.22 5.99 -19.23
N HIS A 86 -7.40 5.50 -18.86
CA HIS A 86 -7.57 4.24 -18.11
C HIS A 86 -6.64 4.10 -16.90
N SER A 87 -6.53 5.20 -16.14
CA SER A 87 -5.57 5.27 -15.00
C SER A 87 -5.94 4.33 -13.84
N GLU A 88 -7.18 3.85 -13.79
CA GLU A 88 -7.65 2.84 -12.81
C GLU A 88 -6.77 1.58 -12.82
N ARG A 89 -6.29 1.16 -13.99
CA ARG A 89 -5.42 -0.03 -14.13
C ARG A 89 -4.12 0.05 -13.33
N TYR A 90 -3.60 1.26 -13.10
CA TYR A 90 -2.38 1.45 -12.33
C TYR A 90 -2.62 1.21 -10.84
N TRP A 91 -3.76 1.67 -10.34
CA TRP A 91 -4.18 1.47 -8.96
C TRP A 91 -4.59 0.03 -8.70
N GLU A 92 -5.28 -0.60 -9.68
CA GLU A 92 -5.62 -2.02 -9.62
C GLU A 92 -4.39 -2.93 -9.51
N ALA A 93 -3.30 -2.62 -10.22
CA ALA A 93 -2.07 -3.41 -10.14
C ALA A 93 -1.49 -3.44 -8.71
N ILE A 94 -1.63 -2.33 -7.96
CA ILE A 94 -1.24 -2.25 -6.55
C ILE A 94 -2.22 -3.04 -5.68
N ALA A 95 -3.52 -2.76 -5.83
CA ALA A 95 -4.57 -3.36 -5.02
C ALA A 95 -4.67 -4.89 -5.17
N ARG A 96 -4.38 -5.41 -6.36
CA ARG A 96 -4.42 -6.85 -6.68
C ARG A 96 -3.10 -7.59 -6.46
N CYS A 97 -2.06 -6.89 -5.98
CA CYS A 97 -0.80 -7.56 -5.65
C CYS A 97 -1.04 -8.62 -4.56
N PRO A 98 -0.70 -9.91 -4.81
CA PRO A 98 -0.97 -10.97 -3.83
C PRO A 98 0.00 -10.94 -2.65
N LYS A 99 1.08 -10.18 -2.75
CA LYS A 99 2.08 -10.04 -1.68
C LYS A 99 1.64 -9.01 -0.65
N PRO A 100 1.99 -9.16 0.64
CA PRO A 100 1.87 -8.08 1.62
C PRO A 100 2.64 -6.82 1.17
N VAL A 101 2.01 -5.66 1.32
CA VAL A 101 2.55 -4.36 0.95
C VAL A 101 2.52 -3.43 2.15
N ILE A 102 3.66 -2.85 2.51
CA ILE A 102 3.82 -1.94 3.64
C ILE A 102 4.20 -0.56 3.13
N ALA A 103 3.41 0.47 3.46
CA ALA A 103 3.81 1.86 3.25
C ALA A 103 4.63 2.37 4.44
N ALA A 104 5.85 2.85 4.18
CA ALA A 104 6.66 3.60 5.14
C ALA A 104 6.52 5.08 4.84
N VAL A 105 5.75 5.79 5.67
CA VAL A 105 5.29 7.16 5.40
C VAL A 105 5.98 8.16 6.29
N ASN A 106 6.85 8.99 5.72
CA ASN A 106 7.39 10.18 6.36
C ASN A 106 6.83 11.45 5.71
N GLY A 107 6.66 12.50 6.51
CA GLY A 107 6.20 13.79 6.05
C GLY A 107 4.79 13.74 5.44
N PHE A 108 4.63 14.21 4.22
CA PHE A 108 3.32 14.39 3.61
C PHE A 108 2.87 13.19 2.76
N ALA A 109 1.65 12.70 3.04
CA ALA A 109 0.89 11.79 2.19
C ALA A 109 -0.46 12.47 1.86
N LEU A 110 -0.54 13.17 0.72
CA LEU A 110 -1.67 14.05 0.38
C LEU A 110 -2.38 13.60 -0.90
N GLY A 111 -3.71 13.66 -0.89
CA GLY A 111 -4.52 13.31 -2.06
C GLY A 111 -4.16 11.94 -2.62
N GLY A 112 -3.78 11.88 -3.89
CA GLY A 112 -3.29 10.64 -4.51
C GLY A 112 -2.16 9.95 -3.74
N GLY A 113 -1.34 10.69 -2.97
CA GLY A 113 -0.33 10.12 -2.08
C GLY A 113 -0.93 9.43 -0.86
N CYS A 114 -1.97 9.99 -0.27
CA CYS A 114 -2.74 9.33 0.78
C CYS A 114 -3.52 8.12 0.22
N GLU A 115 -4.06 8.23 -1.00
CA GLU A 115 -4.69 7.12 -1.70
C GLU A 115 -3.68 5.99 -1.96
N LEU A 116 -2.45 6.30 -2.36
CA LEU A 116 -1.38 5.33 -2.55
C LEU A 116 -1.02 4.59 -1.25
N ALA A 117 -0.91 5.31 -0.13
CA ALA A 117 -0.69 4.69 1.17
C ALA A 117 -1.85 3.75 1.54
N MET A 118 -3.11 4.14 1.27
CA MET A 118 -4.30 3.30 1.51
C MET A 118 -4.46 2.12 0.54
N HIS A 119 -3.68 2.04 -0.54
CA HIS A 119 -3.61 0.83 -1.38
C HIS A 119 -2.66 -0.21 -0.80
N CYS A 120 -1.76 0.17 0.11
CA CYS A 120 -0.94 -0.77 0.86
C CYS A 120 -1.76 -1.46 1.96
N ASP A 121 -1.28 -2.60 2.44
CA ASP A 121 -1.98 -3.39 3.46
C ASP A 121 -1.72 -2.88 4.87
N LEU A 122 -0.52 -2.32 5.10
CA LEU A 122 -0.09 -1.75 6.36
C LEU A 122 0.54 -0.37 6.12
N ILE A 123 0.39 0.53 7.09
CA ILE A 123 1.02 1.85 7.07
C ILE A 123 1.81 2.04 8.36
N VAL A 124 3.14 2.13 8.23
CA VAL A 124 4.05 2.58 9.29
C VAL A 124 4.35 4.05 9.03
N ALA A 125 4.04 4.93 9.98
CA ALA A 125 4.19 6.37 9.84
C ALA A 125 5.22 6.94 10.82
N GLY A 126 5.98 7.92 10.39
CA GLY A 126 6.76 8.77 11.30
C GLY A 126 5.85 9.68 12.11
N GLU A 127 6.27 10.09 13.32
CA GLU A 127 5.49 10.94 14.22
C GLU A 127 5.05 12.26 13.57
N SER A 128 5.89 12.83 12.68
CA SER A 128 5.60 14.07 11.95
C SER A 128 4.75 13.86 10.70
N ALA A 129 4.45 12.63 10.31
CA ALA A 129 3.70 12.35 9.10
C ALA A 129 2.28 12.94 9.14
N GLN A 130 1.82 13.40 7.97
CA GLN A 130 0.54 14.06 7.83
C GLN A 130 -0.21 13.51 6.61
N PHE A 131 -1.48 13.18 6.84
CA PHE A 131 -2.38 12.62 5.84
C PHE A 131 -3.51 13.61 5.54
N ALA A 132 -3.91 13.72 4.26
CA ALA A 132 -5.07 14.51 3.87
C ALA A 132 -5.63 14.07 2.52
N GLN A 133 -6.90 14.44 2.27
CA GLN A 133 -7.54 14.42 0.96
C GLN A 133 -7.93 15.85 0.58
N PRO A 134 -6.97 16.67 0.06
CA PRO A 134 -7.17 18.11 -0.13
C PRO A 134 -7.80 18.47 -1.48
N GLU A 135 -8.27 17.52 -2.26
CA GLU A 135 -8.79 17.68 -3.62
C GLU A 135 -9.92 18.70 -3.72
N ILE A 136 -10.73 18.81 -2.67
CA ILE A 136 -11.82 19.81 -2.58
C ILE A 136 -11.30 21.25 -2.71
N LYS A 137 -10.06 21.52 -2.28
CA LYS A 137 -9.44 22.85 -2.35
C LYS A 137 -9.08 23.27 -3.79
N VAL A 138 -9.07 22.31 -4.72
CA VAL A 138 -8.82 22.56 -6.14
C VAL A 138 -10.03 22.21 -7.02
N GLY A 139 -11.21 22.07 -6.40
CA GLY A 139 -12.49 21.95 -7.11
C GLY A 139 -12.80 20.54 -7.63
N VAL A 140 -12.13 19.51 -7.09
CA VAL A 140 -12.39 18.10 -7.44
C VAL A 140 -12.50 17.24 -6.17
N MET A 141 -12.76 15.96 -6.35
CA MET A 141 -12.76 14.96 -5.29
C MET A 141 -11.64 13.94 -5.52
N PRO A 142 -11.25 13.12 -4.52
CA PRO A 142 -10.34 12.01 -4.71
C PRO A 142 -10.80 11.07 -5.83
N GLY A 143 -9.88 10.64 -6.67
CA GLY A 143 -10.19 9.87 -7.89
C GLY A 143 -9.49 8.50 -7.96
N ALA A 144 -8.68 8.15 -6.95
CA ALA A 144 -7.96 6.88 -6.89
C ALA A 144 -8.40 6.00 -5.70
N GLY A 145 -9.66 6.12 -5.30
CA GLY A 145 -10.27 5.32 -4.23
C GLY A 145 -10.35 6.01 -2.87
N GLY A 146 -9.89 7.26 -2.74
CA GLY A 146 -9.85 7.97 -1.46
C GLY A 146 -11.21 8.08 -0.78
N THR A 147 -12.30 8.34 -1.51
CA THR A 147 -13.64 8.39 -0.94
C THR A 147 -14.09 7.05 -0.36
N GLN A 148 -13.67 5.93 -0.96
CA GLN A 148 -14.12 4.60 -0.57
C GLN A 148 -13.20 3.95 0.46
N ARG A 149 -11.88 4.03 0.26
CA ARG A 149 -10.90 3.44 1.19
C ARG A 149 -10.86 4.17 2.52
N LEU A 150 -10.93 5.52 2.49
CA LEU A 150 -10.88 6.31 3.71
C LEU A 150 -12.10 6.03 4.61
N VAL A 151 -13.32 5.98 4.05
CA VAL A 151 -14.52 5.72 4.86
C VAL A 151 -14.51 4.33 5.48
N ARG A 152 -13.91 3.34 4.80
CA ARG A 152 -13.76 1.98 5.33
C ARG A 152 -12.71 1.91 6.45
N ALA A 153 -11.66 2.72 6.34
CA ALA A 153 -10.61 2.76 7.36
C ALA A 153 -11.05 3.52 8.63
N VAL A 154 -11.61 4.74 8.48
CA VAL A 154 -11.81 5.67 9.62
C VAL A 154 -13.29 5.95 9.96
N GLY A 155 -14.21 5.31 9.23
CA GLY A 155 -15.65 5.55 9.38
C GLY A 155 -16.11 6.88 8.76
N LYS A 156 -17.44 7.00 8.59
CA LYS A 156 -18.08 8.08 7.82
C LYS A 156 -17.72 9.48 8.32
N PHE A 157 -17.75 9.72 9.61
CA PHE A 157 -17.63 11.06 10.16
C PHE A 157 -16.21 11.62 10.01
N GLN A 158 -15.20 10.82 10.27
CA GLN A 158 -13.81 11.26 10.10
C GLN A 158 -13.46 11.37 8.60
N ALA A 159 -13.92 10.44 7.78
CA ALA A 159 -13.71 10.50 6.34
C ALA A 159 -14.32 11.77 5.74
N LEU A 160 -15.59 12.09 6.02
CA LEU A 160 -16.25 13.29 5.51
C LEU A 160 -15.58 14.56 6.04
N ARG A 161 -15.14 14.61 7.30
CA ARG A 161 -14.36 15.73 7.82
C ARG A 161 -13.10 15.97 6.98
N MET A 162 -12.32 14.92 6.69
CA MET A 162 -11.10 15.04 5.87
C MET A 162 -11.44 15.45 4.43
N LEU A 163 -12.45 14.82 3.82
CA LEU A 163 -12.85 15.05 2.42
C LEU A 163 -13.45 16.44 2.19
N PHE A 164 -14.30 16.93 3.11
CA PHE A 164 -14.97 18.22 2.95
C PHE A 164 -14.07 19.41 3.27
N THR A 165 -13.10 19.25 4.16
CA THR A 165 -12.24 20.34 4.59
C THR A 165 -10.84 20.28 3.96
N GLY A 166 -10.42 19.11 3.47
CA GLY A 166 -9.04 18.87 3.05
C GLY A 166 -8.05 19.14 4.19
N CYS A 167 -8.46 18.90 5.45
CA CYS A 167 -7.60 19.12 6.60
C CYS A 167 -6.48 18.10 6.69
N LEU A 168 -5.35 18.52 7.25
CA LEU A 168 -4.24 17.65 7.59
C LEU A 168 -4.56 16.89 8.89
N VAL A 169 -4.29 15.59 8.89
CA VAL A 169 -4.38 14.70 10.04
C VAL A 169 -2.98 14.20 10.36
N LYS A 170 -2.48 14.48 11.57
CA LYS A 170 -1.16 14.02 12.03
C LYS A 170 -1.14 12.53 12.33
N ALA A 171 0.02 11.89 12.24
CA ALA A 171 0.19 10.45 12.43
C ALA A 171 -0.42 9.90 13.74
N PRO A 172 -0.26 10.52 14.92
CA PRO A 172 -0.90 10.01 16.14
C PRO A 172 -2.45 10.03 16.07
N GLN A 173 -3.03 11.04 15.41
CA GLN A 173 -4.47 11.08 15.17
C GLN A 173 -4.88 10.05 14.13
N ALA A 174 -4.10 9.85 13.07
CA ALA A 174 -4.34 8.85 12.04
C ALA A 174 -4.32 7.42 12.62
N LEU A 175 -3.41 7.14 13.56
CA LEU A 175 -3.38 5.89 14.32
C LEU A 175 -4.66 5.72 15.16
N ALA A 176 -5.03 6.74 15.92
CA ALA A 176 -6.24 6.70 16.78
C ALA A 176 -7.55 6.51 15.98
N MET A 177 -7.59 6.93 14.70
CA MET A 177 -8.74 6.74 13.81
C MET A 177 -8.71 5.41 13.05
N GLY A 178 -7.62 4.64 13.10
CA GLY A 178 -7.47 3.38 12.36
C GLY A 178 -6.94 3.53 10.93
N LEU A 179 -6.44 4.71 10.54
CA LEU A 179 -5.84 4.90 9.21
C LEU A 179 -4.41 4.35 9.11
N VAL A 180 -3.68 4.35 10.21
CA VAL A 180 -2.26 3.97 10.30
C VAL A 180 -2.11 2.80 11.25
N SER A 181 -1.24 1.85 10.92
CA SER A 181 -1.00 0.63 11.72
C SER A 181 -0.04 0.87 12.88
N GLU A 182 1.02 1.65 12.66
CA GLU A 182 2.04 1.98 13.66
C GLU A 182 2.54 3.41 13.47
N VAL A 183 2.93 4.07 14.58
CA VAL A 183 3.64 5.35 14.58
C VAL A 183 4.95 5.20 15.33
N VAL A 184 6.04 5.65 14.72
CA VAL A 184 7.40 5.59 15.26
C VAL A 184 8.12 6.92 15.03
N ALA A 185 9.30 7.11 15.64
CA ALA A 185 10.15 8.26 15.36
C ALA A 185 10.46 8.35 13.85
N ASP A 186 10.52 9.57 13.30
CA ASP A 186 10.63 9.79 11.85
C ASP A 186 11.83 9.08 11.22
N GLU A 187 12.98 9.09 11.88
CA GLU A 187 14.19 8.41 11.43
C GLU A 187 14.09 6.89 11.46
N SER A 188 13.17 6.35 12.22
CA SER A 188 12.97 4.90 12.37
C SER A 188 11.92 4.32 11.43
N THR A 189 11.17 5.16 10.69
CA THR A 189 10.00 4.74 9.91
C THR A 189 10.34 3.65 8.88
N LEU A 190 11.37 3.87 8.07
CA LEU A 190 11.76 2.87 7.06
C LEU A 190 12.35 1.62 7.70
N ALA A 191 13.18 1.78 8.74
CA ALA A 191 13.77 0.65 9.44
C ALA A 191 12.68 -0.24 10.06
N ARG A 192 11.67 0.36 10.72
CA ARG A 192 10.54 -0.38 11.30
C ARG A 192 9.69 -1.09 10.25
N ALA A 193 9.43 -0.45 9.11
CA ALA A 193 8.73 -1.09 7.99
C ALA A 193 9.50 -2.29 7.43
N LEU A 194 10.84 -2.23 7.34
CA LEU A 194 11.69 -3.32 6.90
C LEU A 194 11.78 -4.45 7.95
N GLU A 195 11.79 -4.13 9.24
CA GLU A 195 11.67 -5.13 10.32
C GLU A 195 10.36 -5.89 10.20
N LEU A 196 9.23 -5.17 10.08
CA LEU A 196 7.90 -5.77 9.92
C LEU A 196 7.83 -6.61 8.62
N ALA A 197 8.43 -6.13 7.52
CA ALA A 197 8.54 -6.90 6.29
C ALA A 197 9.33 -8.20 6.50
N THR A 198 10.42 -8.15 7.29
CA THR A 198 11.23 -9.34 7.63
C THR A 198 10.44 -10.33 8.50
N GLU A 199 9.66 -9.84 9.46
CA GLU A 199 8.77 -10.67 10.26
C GLU A 199 7.74 -11.41 9.38
N ILE A 200 7.09 -10.68 8.46
CA ILE A 200 6.06 -11.21 7.56
C ILE A 200 6.68 -12.18 6.53
N ALA A 201 7.85 -11.86 5.98
CA ALA A 201 8.52 -12.69 4.96
C ALA A 201 8.88 -14.11 5.46
N ARG A 202 9.00 -14.30 6.77
CA ARG A 202 9.23 -15.62 7.40
C ARG A 202 7.96 -16.47 7.51
N LEU A 203 6.79 -15.92 7.22
CA LEU A 203 5.50 -16.61 7.34
C LEU A 203 5.11 -17.31 6.01
N PRO A 204 4.19 -18.29 6.04
CA PRO A 204 3.82 -19.05 4.85
C PRO A 204 3.13 -18.16 3.81
N PRO A 205 3.72 -17.97 2.62
CA PRO A 205 3.25 -16.97 1.66
C PRO A 205 1.87 -17.28 1.07
N LEU A 206 1.51 -18.56 0.92
CA LEU A 206 0.16 -18.94 0.47
C LEU A 206 -0.91 -18.54 1.48
N ALA A 207 -0.62 -18.70 2.78
CA ALA A 207 -1.55 -18.28 3.83
C ALA A 207 -1.67 -16.75 3.89
N LEU A 208 -0.55 -16.02 3.75
CA LEU A 208 -0.58 -14.55 3.68
C LEU A 208 -1.41 -14.04 2.50
N ALA A 209 -1.25 -14.64 1.30
CA ALA A 209 -2.03 -14.27 0.13
C ALA A 209 -3.53 -14.55 0.33
N GLN A 210 -3.89 -15.71 0.91
CA GLN A 210 -5.28 -16.04 1.19
C GLN A 210 -5.90 -15.14 2.27
N ILE A 211 -5.17 -14.81 3.33
CA ILE A 211 -5.62 -13.85 4.35
C ILE A 211 -5.91 -12.49 3.70
N LYS A 212 -4.98 -11.98 2.89
CA LYS A 212 -5.15 -10.70 2.18
C LYS A 212 -6.39 -10.72 1.28
N GLU A 213 -6.52 -11.76 0.44
CA GLU A 213 -7.66 -11.91 -0.47
C GLU A 213 -8.99 -11.95 0.28
N VAL A 214 -9.10 -12.78 1.32
CA VAL A 214 -10.33 -12.95 2.09
C VAL A 214 -10.70 -11.68 2.86
N VAL A 215 -9.73 -11.00 3.48
CA VAL A 215 -9.99 -9.76 4.21
C VAL A 215 -10.45 -8.66 3.26
N LEU A 216 -9.77 -8.46 2.13
CA LEU A 216 -10.11 -7.39 1.19
C LEU A 216 -11.42 -7.66 0.44
N ALA A 217 -11.67 -8.88 -0.02
CA ALA A 217 -12.91 -9.24 -0.68
C ALA A 217 -14.09 -9.32 0.31
N GLY A 218 -13.85 -9.88 1.50
CA GLY A 218 -14.87 -10.07 2.52
C GLY A 218 -15.43 -8.76 3.08
N ALA A 219 -14.63 -7.70 3.14
CA ALA A 219 -15.05 -6.40 3.66
C ALA A 219 -16.24 -5.77 2.92
N ASP A 220 -16.45 -6.15 1.66
CA ASP A 220 -17.54 -5.64 0.82
C ASP A 220 -18.67 -6.66 0.60
N LEU A 221 -18.60 -7.82 1.24
CA LEU A 221 -19.60 -8.89 1.13
C LEU A 221 -20.57 -8.92 2.34
N PRO A 222 -21.78 -9.45 2.18
CA PRO A 222 -22.58 -9.90 3.32
C PRO A 222 -21.81 -10.91 4.17
N LEU A 223 -21.95 -10.85 5.50
CA LEU A 223 -21.16 -11.66 6.44
C LEU A 223 -21.16 -13.16 6.11
N ASP A 224 -22.33 -13.74 5.81
CA ASP A 224 -22.43 -15.18 5.49
C ASP A 224 -21.62 -15.56 4.24
N SER A 225 -21.58 -14.66 3.23
CA SER A 225 -20.79 -14.87 2.02
C SER A 225 -19.29 -14.73 2.30
N ALA A 226 -18.89 -13.75 3.12
CA ALA A 226 -17.51 -13.57 3.55
C ALA A 226 -17.03 -14.80 4.36
N LEU A 227 -17.83 -15.30 5.31
CA LEU A 227 -17.52 -16.52 6.07
C LEU A 227 -17.44 -17.78 5.20
N ALA A 228 -18.25 -17.85 4.13
CA ALA A 228 -18.17 -18.96 3.18
C ALA A 228 -16.86 -18.91 2.36
N LEU A 229 -16.42 -17.71 1.95
CA LEU A 229 -15.13 -17.48 1.29
C LEU A 229 -13.96 -17.86 2.21
N GLU A 230 -13.96 -17.34 3.44
CA GLU A 230 -12.95 -17.64 4.47
C GLU A 230 -12.79 -19.14 4.69
N ARG A 231 -13.90 -19.86 4.88
CA ARG A 231 -13.89 -21.30 5.11
C ARG A 231 -13.26 -22.07 3.94
N LYS A 232 -13.56 -21.67 2.69
CA LYS A 232 -12.97 -22.30 1.51
C LYS A 232 -11.48 -22.02 1.41
N ALA A 233 -11.06 -20.78 1.62
CA ALA A 233 -9.65 -20.40 1.62
C ALA A 233 -8.88 -21.16 2.72
N PHE A 234 -9.44 -21.24 3.94
CA PHE A 234 -8.87 -22.02 5.03
C PHE A 234 -8.68 -23.48 4.65
N GLN A 235 -9.71 -24.12 4.08
CA GLN A 235 -9.66 -25.53 3.67
C GLN A 235 -8.61 -25.79 2.60
N LEU A 236 -8.47 -24.89 1.60
CA LEU A 236 -7.45 -25.01 0.53
C LEU A 236 -6.02 -25.02 1.07
N LEU A 237 -5.75 -24.29 2.14
CA LEU A 237 -4.41 -24.24 2.75
C LEU A 237 -3.98 -25.60 3.30
N PHE A 238 -4.89 -26.53 3.60
CA PHE A 238 -4.54 -27.86 4.11
C PHE A 238 -3.86 -28.75 3.06
N ASP A 239 -3.90 -28.41 1.77
CA ASP A 239 -3.16 -29.10 0.73
C ASP A 239 -1.73 -28.55 0.55
N SER A 240 -1.40 -27.43 1.19
CA SER A 240 -0.04 -26.84 1.12
C SER A 240 0.96 -27.63 1.95
N GLN A 241 2.20 -27.68 1.47
CA GLN A 241 3.33 -28.23 2.24
C GLN A 241 3.63 -27.35 3.47
N ASP A 242 3.48 -26.03 3.33
CA ASP A 242 3.72 -25.07 4.38
C ASP A 242 2.78 -25.28 5.58
N GLN A 243 1.51 -25.68 5.35
CA GLN A 243 0.60 -26.02 6.43
C GLN A 243 1.09 -27.24 7.23
N LYS A 244 1.55 -28.29 6.53
CA LYS A 244 2.10 -29.49 7.18
C LYS A 244 3.36 -29.15 7.98
N GLU A 245 4.28 -28.41 7.35
CA GLU A 245 5.52 -27.95 7.98
C GLU A 245 5.22 -27.12 9.22
N GLY A 246 4.35 -26.13 9.13
CA GLY A 246 4.02 -25.23 10.24
C GLY A 246 3.46 -25.97 11.45
N MET A 247 2.52 -26.92 11.24
CA MET A 247 1.95 -27.72 12.32
C MET A 247 2.96 -28.70 12.93
N HIS A 248 3.77 -29.37 12.10
CA HIS A 248 4.82 -30.27 12.61
C HIS A 248 5.89 -29.48 13.40
N ALA A 249 6.41 -28.39 12.83
CA ALA A 249 7.38 -27.54 13.50
C ALA A 249 6.89 -27.05 14.88
N PHE A 250 5.61 -26.63 14.95
CA PHE A 250 4.99 -26.19 16.20
C PHE A 250 4.94 -27.31 17.24
N LEU A 251 4.49 -28.52 16.85
CA LEU A 251 4.42 -29.69 17.76
C LEU A 251 5.79 -30.14 18.21
N GLU A 252 6.79 -30.06 17.33
CA GLU A 252 8.19 -30.43 17.59
C GLU A 252 9.00 -29.32 18.28
N LYS A 253 8.40 -28.13 18.50
CA LYS A 253 9.04 -26.94 19.12
C LYS A 253 10.30 -26.49 18.39
N ARG A 254 10.30 -26.53 17.05
CA ARG A 254 11.38 -26.05 16.19
C ARG A 254 10.89 -24.90 15.29
N PRO A 255 11.81 -24.08 14.76
CA PRO A 255 11.44 -23.10 13.73
C PRO A 255 10.93 -23.79 12.47
N PRO A 256 9.86 -23.27 11.83
CA PRO A 256 9.37 -23.74 10.53
C PRO A 256 10.25 -23.26 9.39
N ASN A 257 10.17 -23.97 8.25
CA ASN A 257 10.82 -23.60 6.99
C ASN A 257 9.80 -23.59 5.85
N TYR A 258 9.19 -22.42 5.60
CA TYR A 258 8.13 -22.27 4.61
C TYR A 258 8.67 -22.03 3.20
N GLN A 259 8.15 -22.80 2.24
CA GLN A 259 8.61 -22.83 0.84
C GLN A 259 7.62 -22.18 -0.15
N GLY A 260 6.39 -21.86 0.28
CA GLY A 260 5.34 -21.34 -0.59
C GLY A 260 4.73 -22.42 -1.50
N LYS A 261 4.61 -23.62 -1.05
CA LYS A 261 4.13 -24.78 -1.82
C LYS A 261 3.02 -25.52 -1.10
#